data_bea7815da55f64736d1d4d6bb67f4b56
#
_entry.id   bea7815da55f64736d1d4d6bb67f4b56
#
_cell.length_a   1.000
_cell.length_b   1.000
_cell.length_c   1.000
_cell.angle_alpha   90.00
_cell.angle_beta   90.00
_cell.angle_gamma   90.00
#
_symmetry.space_group_name_H-M   'P 1'
#
loop_
_entity.id
_entity.type
_entity.pdbx_description
1 polymer ?
#
loop_
_entity_poly.entity_id
_entity_poly.type
_entity_poly.pdbx_seq_one_letter_code
_entity_poly.pdbx_strand_id
1 'polypeptide(L)' 'MSATHVFTVEGMHCASCTLLIDETLEDLPGVGRSHTELKAKRVTVELDPDATSPEQVSDAIAGLGYVATLQP' A
#
# COMPACT_ATOMS: atom_id res chain seq x y z
N MET A 1 -11.47 14.73 1.44
CA MET A 1 -10.09 15.01 1.86
C MET A 1 -9.29 13.73 1.84
N SER A 2 -8.02 13.81 1.47
CA SER A 2 -7.15 12.62 1.45
C SER A 2 -6.29 12.56 2.69
N ALA A 3 -5.91 11.34 3.08
CA ALA A 3 -4.99 11.09 4.18
C ALA A 3 -3.83 10.25 3.65
N THR A 4 -2.63 10.49 4.15
CA THR A 4 -1.44 9.76 3.75
C THR A 4 -1.05 8.80 4.85
N HIS A 5 -0.85 7.54 4.47
CA HIS A 5 -0.42 6.49 5.39
C HIS A 5 0.81 5.81 4.83
N VAL A 6 1.70 5.38 5.73
CA VAL A 6 2.91 4.66 5.37
C VAL A 6 2.86 3.27 5.98
N PHE A 7 3.14 2.26 5.15
CA PHE A 7 3.19 0.87 5.60
C PHE A 7 4.60 0.34 5.39
N THR A 8 5.07 -0.48 6.34
CA THR A 8 6.25 -1.29 6.14
C THR A 8 5.80 -2.60 5.51
N VAL A 9 6.44 -3.02 4.41
CA VAL A 9 6.06 -4.23 3.69
C VAL A 9 7.23 -5.20 3.66
N GLU A 10 6.97 -6.43 4.09
CA GLU A 10 7.95 -7.50 4.06
C GLU A 10 7.58 -8.51 2.98
N GLY A 11 8.58 -9.14 2.39
CA GLY A 11 8.39 -10.15 1.35
C GLY A 11 8.68 -9.65 -0.06
N MET A 12 8.99 -8.38 -0.23
CA MET A 12 9.38 -7.83 -1.53
C MET A 12 10.81 -8.20 -1.85
N HIS A 13 11.04 -8.81 -3.01
CA HIS A 13 12.36 -9.27 -3.42
C HIS A 13 12.86 -8.66 -4.72
N CYS A 14 12.01 -7.98 -5.47
CA CYS A 14 12.38 -7.41 -6.76
C CYS A 14 11.51 -6.19 -7.09
N ALA A 15 11.96 -5.45 -8.10
CA ALA A 15 11.27 -4.21 -8.49
C ALA A 15 9.85 -4.47 -9.02
N SER A 16 9.60 -5.60 -9.64
CA SER A 16 8.27 -5.91 -10.13
C SER A 16 7.25 -6.07 -9.02
N CYS A 17 7.69 -6.42 -7.81
CA CYS A 17 6.80 -6.48 -6.64
C CYS A 17 6.25 -5.10 -6.31
N THR A 18 7.06 -4.05 -6.44
CA THR A 18 6.61 -2.69 -6.17
C THR A 18 5.54 -2.25 -7.16
N LEU A 19 5.70 -2.62 -8.43
CA LEU A 19 4.70 -2.29 -9.45
C LEU A 19 3.39 -3.00 -9.18
N LEU A 20 3.45 -4.27 -8.79
CA LEU A 20 2.26 -5.05 -8.49
C LEU A 20 1.50 -4.45 -7.32
N ILE A 21 2.20 -4.06 -6.26
CA ILE A 21 1.57 -3.43 -5.09
C ILE A 21 0.93 -2.12 -5.49
N ASP A 22 1.65 -1.25 -6.22
CA ASP A 22 1.13 0.05 -6.62
C ASP A 22 -0.10 -0.09 -7.50
N GLU A 23 -0.07 -0.99 -8.49
CA GLU A 23 -1.22 -1.22 -9.35
C GLU A 23 -2.42 -1.72 -8.57
N THR A 24 -2.20 -2.67 -7.66
CA THR A 24 -3.28 -3.23 -6.85
C THR A 24 -3.91 -2.17 -5.96
N LEU A 25 -3.09 -1.35 -5.31
CA LEU A 25 -3.60 -0.34 -4.39
C LEU A 25 -4.30 0.79 -5.14
N GLU A 26 -3.75 1.22 -6.27
CA GLU A 26 -4.37 2.31 -7.05
C GLU A 26 -5.69 1.88 -7.68
N ASP A 27 -5.91 0.59 -7.80
CA ASP A 27 -7.15 0.02 -8.31
C ASP A 27 -8.25 -0.03 -7.23
N LEU A 28 -7.89 0.15 -5.97
CA LEU A 28 -8.87 0.13 -4.90
C LEU A 28 -9.68 1.42 -4.87
N PRO A 29 -11.01 1.31 -4.62
CA PRO A 29 -11.83 2.50 -4.44
C PRO A 29 -11.31 3.34 -3.27
N GLY A 30 -11.18 4.63 -3.47
CA GLY A 30 -10.74 5.55 -2.44
C GLY A 30 -9.23 5.75 -2.35
N VAL A 31 -8.43 4.98 -3.07
CA VAL A 31 -6.99 5.19 -3.14
C VAL A 31 -6.68 6.14 -4.29
N GLY A 32 -6.06 7.27 -3.97
CA GLY A 32 -5.69 8.25 -4.98
C GLY A 32 -4.29 8.04 -5.54
N ARG A 33 -3.37 7.57 -4.71
CA ARG A 33 -1.98 7.36 -5.12
C ARG A 33 -1.31 6.34 -4.22
N SER A 34 -0.42 5.54 -4.81
CA SER A 34 0.41 4.60 -4.08
C SER A 34 1.83 4.68 -4.62
N HIS A 35 2.80 4.70 -3.73
CA HIS A 35 4.22 4.69 -4.09
C HIS A 35 4.96 3.71 -3.19
N THR A 36 5.59 2.71 -3.80
CA THR A 36 6.32 1.67 -3.10
C THR A 36 7.82 1.86 -3.30
N GLU A 37 8.57 1.84 -2.20
CA GLU A 37 10.03 1.91 -2.23
C GLU A 37 10.61 0.57 -1.81
N LEU A 38 11.32 -0.09 -2.73
CA LEU A 38 11.88 -1.42 -2.48
C LEU A 38 12.97 -1.38 -1.41
N LYS A 39 13.89 -0.44 -1.51
CA LYS A 39 15.01 -0.36 -0.57
C LYS A 39 14.56 -0.05 0.85
N ALA A 40 13.59 0.84 1.00
CA ALA A 40 13.07 1.23 2.29
C ALA A 40 12.01 0.26 2.79
N LYS A 41 11.53 -0.65 1.94
CA LYS A 41 10.48 -1.61 2.24
C LYS A 41 9.22 -0.92 2.75
N ARG A 42 8.86 0.20 2.10
CA ARG A 42 7.73 1.03 2.50
C ARG A 42 6.81 1.31 1.33
N VAL A 43 5.52 1.43 1.66
CA VAL A 43 4.50 1.88 0.72
C VAL A 43 3.86 3.12 1.32
N THR A 44 3.85 4.21 0.55
CA THR A 44 3.15 5.44 0.92
C THR A 44 1.87 5.51 0.11
N VAL A 45 0.74 5.62 0.79
CA VAL A 45 -0.58 5.59 0.16
C VAL A 45 -1.36 6.84 0.52
N GLU A 46 -1.91 7.52 -0.48
CA GLU A 46 -2.89 8.58 -0.28
C GLU A 46 -4.27 7.99 -0.51
N LEU A 47 -5.13 8.07 0.49
CA LEU A 47 -6.48 7.52 0.40
C LEU A 47 -7.50 8.51 0.93
N ASP A 48 -8.75 8.28 0.52
CA ASP A 48 -9.90 9.02 1.02
C ASP A 48 -10.47 8.24 2.20
N PRO A 49 -10.37 8.76 3.44
CA PRO A 49 -10.84 8.03 4.62
C PRO A 49 -12.35 7.79 4.62
N ASP A 50 -13.11 8.52 3.81
CA ASP A 50 -14.54 8.30 3.68
C ASP A 50 -14.87 7.12 2.74
N ALA A 51 -13.94 6.76 1.87
CA ALA A 51 -14.15 5.70 0.88
C ALA A 51 -13.44 4.41 1.22
N THR A 52 -12.33 4.47 1.96
CA THR A 52 -11.54 3.29 2.31
C THR A 52 -10.83 3.53 3.64
N SER A 53 -10.12 2.52 4.12
CA SER A 53 -9.39 2.61 5.38
C SER A 53 -8.00 1.99 5.23
N PRO A 54 -7.06 2.33 6.13
CA PRO A 54 -5.73 1.70 6.11
C PRO A 54 -5.80 0.17 6.23
N GLU A 55 -6.79 -0.36 6.93
CA GLU A 55 -6.98 -1.80 7.06
C GLU A 55 -7.26 -2.45 5.71
N GLN A 56 -8.07 -1.82 4.88
CA GLN A 56 -8.36 -2.34 3.55
C GLN A 56 -7.12 -2.36 2.67
N VAL A 57 -6.26 -1.36 2.79
CA VAL A 57 -4.99 -1.32 2.08
C VAL A 57 -4.08 -2.44 2.55
N SER A 58 -3.97 -2.62 3.86
CA SER A 58 -3.17 -3.69 4.45
C SER A 58 -3.67 -5.07 4.00
N ASP A 59 -4.99 -5.27 3.97
CA ASP A 59 -5.58 -6.53 3.52
C ASP A 59 -5.29 -6.80 2.05
N ALA A 60 -5.32 -5.76 1.21
CA ALA A 60 -5.01 -5.90 -0.20
C ALA A 60 -3.55 -6.33 -0.41
N ILE A 61 -2.63 -5.75 0.35
CA ILE A 61 -1.21 -6.12 0.29
C ILE A 61 -1.03 -7.56 0.78
N ALA A 62 -1.71 -7.94 1.86
CA ALA A 62 -1.66 -9.31 2.37
C ALA A 62 -2.18 -10.32 1.35
N GLY A 63 -3.19 -9.94 0.58
CA GLY A 63 -3.74 -10.77 -0.47
C GLY A 63 -2.75 -11.08 -1.60
N LEU A 64 -1.71 -10.27 -1.74
CA LEU A 64 -0.65 -10.50 -2.71
C LEU A 64 0.48 -11.39 -2.16
N GLY A 65 0.41 -11.76 -0.88
CA GLY A 65 1.41 -12.61 -0.26
C GLY A 65 2.48 -11.86 0.53
N TYR A 66 2.27 -10.55 0.78
CA TYR A 66 3.21 -9.74 1.54
C TYR A 66 2.65 -9.43 2.91
N VAL A 67 3.53 -9.00 3.83
CA VAL A 67 3.12 -8.58 5.17
C VAL A 67 3.26 -7.06 5.25
N ALA A 68 2.14 -6.37 5.50
CA ALA A 68 2.13 -4.92 5.61
C ALA A 68 1.82 -4.52 7.06
N THR A 69 2.61 -3.59 7.59
CA THR A 69 2.42 -3.06 8.93
C THR A 69 2.28 -1.54 8.83
N LEU A 70 1.15 -1.03 9.33
CA LEU A 70 0.91 0.42 9.34
C LEU A 70 1.89 1.11 10.30
N GLN A 71 2.56 2.14 9.81
CA GLN A 71 3.44 2.96 10.63
C GLN A 71 2.61 3.92 11.47
N PRO A 72 2.99 4.13 12.74
CA PRO A 72 2.28 5.07 13.62
C PRO A 72 2.43 6.52 13.18
#